data_dac56e9e418d52cfbf7de8188c9e4566
#
_entry.id   dac56e9e418d52cfbf7de8188c9e4566
#
_cell.length_a   1.000
_cell.length_b   1.000
_cell.length_c   1.000
_cell.angle_alpha   90.00
_cell.angle_beta   90.00
_cell.angle_gamma   90.00
#
_symmetry.space_group_name_H-M   'P 1'
#
loop_
_entity.id
_entity.type
_entity.pdbx_description
1 polymer ?
#
loop_
_entity_poly.entity_id
_entity_poly.type
_entity_poly.pdbx_seq_one_letter_code
_entity_poly.pdbx_strand_id
1 'polypeptide(L)'
;MLFRSVAIAAALRADACQIYTDVEGVYTADPRKVPEAKKLDEITYDEMLEMASLGAQVLHNRSVEMAKRYGIELEVLSSYVRKPGTKVKEVVKKVEENKINGIAKDTNVARIAVVSVPDEPGVAFRVFNEMAKKKINVDIILQSYGKNNTNDISFTVPLDDADRAEEALEACKASIGFDHVNVDKSVAKVSIVGAGMMSASGVAALMFEALSDAKINIQMISTSEIKVSVLIPKEQADLAVKAIHSKFFG
;
A
#
# COMPACT_ATOMS: atom_id res chain seq x y z
N MET A 1 8.70 12.75 14.81
CA MET A 1 9.64 12.35 15.87
C MET A 1 10.40 11.06 15.52
N LEU A 2 9.77 9.98 15.08
CA LEU A 2 10.35 8.66 14.77
C LEU A 2 11.58 8.69 13.83
N PHE A 3 11.52 9.45 12.74
CA PHE A 3 12.63 9.58 11.80
C PHE A 3 13.93 10.08 12.42
N ARG A 4 13.84 11.06 13.34
CA ARG A 4 15.02 11.60 14.03
C ARG A 4 15.69 10.59 14.95
N SER A 5 14.89 9.75 15.63
CA SER A 5 15.43 8.70 16.52
C SER A 5 16.24 7.67 15.74
N VAL A 6 15.72 7.23 14.58
CA VAL A 6 16.44 6.29 13.70
C VAL A 6 17.70 6.94 13.11
N ALA A 7 17.63 8.23 12.74
CA ALA A 7 18.79 8.96 12.24
C ALA A 7 19.91 9.06 13.30
N ILE A 8 19.55 9.29 14.56
CA ILE A 8 20.50 9.31 15.69
C ILE A 8 21.09 7.91 15.91
N ALA A 9 20.25 6.86 15.92
CA ALA A 9 20.72 5.48 16.04
C ALA A 9 21.71 5.11 14.92
N ALA A 10 21.43 5.52 13.69
CA ALA A 10 22.32 5.33 12.56
C ALA A 10 23.65 6.08 12.73
N ALA A 11 23.61 7.34 13.16
CA ALA A 11 24.82 8.15 13.40
C ALA A 11 25.70 7.57 14.52
N LEU A 12 25.08 6.99 15.55
CA LEU A 12 25.77 6.33 16.67
C LEU A 12 26.18 4.89 16.35
N ARG A 13 25.80 4.33 15.19
CA ARG A 13 25.98 2.92 14.84
C ARG A 13 25.41 1.99 15.90
N ALA A 14 24.21 2.31 16.40
CA ALA A 14 23.53 1.50 17.38
C ALA A 14 23.06 0.18 16.79
N ASP A 15 23.09 -0.89 17.58
CA ASP A 15 22.60 -2.23 17.17
C ASP A 15 21.08 -2.25 17.00
N ALA A 16 20.35 -1.47 17.80
CA ALA A 16 18.89 -1.41 17.75
C ALA A 16 18.37 0.00 18.10
N CYS A 17 17.15 0.28 17.63
CA CYS A 17 16.40 1.48 17.96
C CYS A 17 15.00 1.10 18.45
N GLN A 18 14.72 1.29 19.72
CA GLN A 18 13.42 1.03 20.32
C GLN A 18 12.49 2.23 20.15
N ILE A 19 11.28 1.96 19.67
CA ILE A 19 10.24 2.95 19.43
C ILE A 19 9.04 2.62 20.31
N TYR A 20 8.82 3.45 21.32
CA TYR A 20 7.69 3.33 22.21
C TYR A 20 6.50 4.13 21.69
N THR A 21 5.34 3.45 21.55
CA THR A 21 4.11 4.00 20.99
C THR A 21 2.90 3.56 21.82
N ASP A 22 1.71 3.90 21.39
CA ASP A 22 0.42 3.54 22.01
C ASP A 22 -0.06 2.12 21.66
N VAL A 23 0.65 1.40 20.78
CA VAL A 23 0.36 0.01 20.41
C VAL A 23 1.46 -0.94 20.87
N GLU A 24 1.14 -2.23 21.05
CA GLU A 24 2.09 -3.25 21.55
C GLU A 24 3.07 -3.73 20.46
N GLY A 25 2.90 -3.32 19.19
CA GLY A 25 3.70 -3.75 18.05
C GLY A 25 2.96 -3.61 16.74
N VAL A 26 3.42 -4.33 15.71
CA VAL A 26 2.76 -4.43 14.41
C VAL A 26 1.83 -5.64 14.42
N TYR A 27 0.64 -5.49 13.87
CA TYR A 27 -0.41 -6.52 13.84
C TYR A 27 -0.72 -6.96 12.42
N THR A 28 -1.30 -8.16 12.29
CA THR A 28 -1.76 -8.71 10.99
C THR A 28 -2.85 -7.89 10.32
N ALA A 29 -3.58 -7.09 11.09
CA ALA A 29 -4.50 -6.03 10.66
C ALA A 29 -4.66 -5.02 11.80
N ASP A 30 -5.38 -3.90 11.59
CA ASP A 30 -5.71 -2.95 12.66
C ASP A 30 -6.59 -3.63 13.72
N PRO A 31 -6.13 -3.85 14.97
CA PRO A 31 -6.88 -4.55 16.00
C PRO A 31 -8.15 -3.80 16.43
N ARG A 32 -8.25 -2.51 16.16
CA ARG A 32 -9.47 -1.71 16.40
C ARG A 32 -10.60 -2.07 15.43
N LYS A 33 -10.25 -2.64 14.27
CA LYS A 33 -11.19 -3.05 13.21
C LYS A 33 -11.35 -4.56 13.13
N VAL A 34 -10.30 -5.30 13.46
CA VAL A 34 -10.23 -6.77 13.47
C VAL A 34 -9.73 -7.20 14.84
N PRO A 35 -10.63 -7.49 15.81
CA PRO A 35 -10.23 -7.89 17.17
C PRO A 35 -9.35 -9.17 17.21
N GLU A 36 -9.49 -10.04 16.20
CA GLU A 36 -8.74 -11.28 16.05
C GLU A 36 -7.33 -11.06 15.47
N ALA A 37 -6.97 -9.82 15.14
CA ALA A 37 -5.64 -9.50 14.61
C ALA A 37 -4.54 -9.92 15.60
N LYS A 38 -3.56 -10.64 15.10
CA LYS A 38 -2.44 -11.17 15.89
C LYS A 38 -1.25 -10.23 15.80
N LYS A 39 -0.58 -10.00 16.93
CA LYS A 39 0.68 -9.25 16.94
C LYS A 39 1.77 -10.08 16.28
N LEU A 40 2.57 -9.45 15.43
CA LEU A 40 3.76 -10.07 14.83
C LEU A 40 4.94 -9.98 15.80
N ASP A 41 5.69 -11.06 15.96
CA ASP A 41 6.95 -11.02 16.71
C ASP A 41 8.06 -10.36 15.90
N GLU A 42 8.09 -10.65 14.61
CA GLU A 42 9.09 -10.16 13.66
C GLU A 42 8.45 -9.83 12.31
N ILE A 43 9.01 -8.84 11.59
CA ILE A 43 8.63 -8.46 10.24
C ILE A 43 9.87 -7.97 9.48
N THR A 44 9.95 -8.19 8.17
CA THR A 44 11.05 -7.66 7.36
C THR A 44 10.90 -6.15 7.12
N TYR A 45 12.01 -5.47 6.82
CA TYR A 45 11.94 -4.05 6.44
C TYR A 45 11.04 -3.82 5.24
N ASP A 46 11.09 -4.69 4.22
CA ASP A 46 10.32 -4.52 3.00
C ASP A 46 8.81 -4.66 3.26
N GLU A 47 8.40 -5.66 4.02
CA GLU A 47 7.00 -5.82 4.44
C GLU A 47 6.53 -4.63 5.29
N MET A 48 7.37 -4.16 6.23
CA MET A 48 7.03 -3.01 7.07
C MET A 48 6.91 -1.72 6.24
N LEU A 49 7.78 -1.52 5.24
CA LEU A 49 7.71 -0.40 4.30
C LEU A 49 6.39 -0.43 3.53
N GLU A 50 6.01 -1.60 2.99
CA GLU A 50 4.74 -1.74 2.30
C GLU A 50 3.56 -1.48 3.23
N MET A 51 3.52 -2.07 4.43
CA MET A 51 2.44 -1.84 5.39
C MET A 51 2.34 -0.36 5.81
N ALA A 52 3.46 0.30 6.07
CA ALA A 52 3.50 1.71 6.42
C ALA A 52 3.02 2.62 5.28
N SER A 53 3.33 2.26 4.02
CA SER A 53 2.88 2.97 2.82
C SER A 53 1.38 2.78 2.56
N LEU A 54 0.82 1.69 3.05
CA LEU A 54 -0.58 1.28 2.82
C LEU A 54 -1.53 1.69 3.97
N GLY A 55 -1.07 2.53 4.90
CA GLY A 55 -1.92 3.08 5.97
C GLY A 55 -1.77 2.41 7.34
N ALA A 56 -0.87 1.45 7.53
CA ALA A 56 -0.50 0.98 8.86
C ALA A 56 0.37 2.03 9.56
N GLN A 57 -0.26 2.93 10.32
CA GLN A 57 0.34 4.14 10.91
C GLN A 57 1.26 3.87 12.13
N VAL A 58 1.83 2.66 12.25
CA VAL A 58 2.71 2.29 13.38
C VAL A 58 4.10 2.92 13.24
N LEU A 59 4.66 2.86 12.03
CA LEU A 59 5.96 3.46 11.70
C LEU A 59 5.84 4.34 10.45
N HIS A 60 6.69 5.34 10.37
CA HIS A 60 6.79 6.19 9.17
C HIS A 60 7.77 5.56 8.17
N ASN A 61 7.42 5.50 6.87
CA ASN A 61 8.22 4.89 5.79
C ASN A 61 9.69 5.31 5.84
N ARG A 62 9.96 6.61 5.92
CA ARG A 62 11.34 7.14 5.95
C ARG A 62 12.15 6.64 7.15
N SER A 63 11.49 6.28 8.26
CA SER A 63 12.17 5.70 9.43
C SER A 63 12.60 4.27 9.13
N VAL A 64 11.72 3.49 8.52
CA VAL A 64 12.00 2.10 8.13
C VAL A 64 13.04 2.03 7.02
N GLU A 65 12.92 2.89 6.00
CA GLU A 65 13.91 3.00 4.92
C GLU A 65 15.32 3.33 5.45
N MET A 66 15.41 4.28 6.38
CA MET A 66 16.68 4.63 7.00
C MET A 66 17.23 3.48 7.83
N ALA A 67 16.40 2.81 8.62
CA ALA A 67 16.80 1.65 9.41
C ALA A 67 17.33 0.53 8.49
N LYS A 68 16.64 0.21 7.40
CA LYS A 68 17.09 -0.75 6.40
C LYS A 68 18.45 -0.37 5.81
N ARG A 69 18.60 0.90 5.40
CA ARG A 69 19.84 1.41 4.78
C ARG A 69 21.07 1.31 5.67
N TYR A 70 20.89 1.48 6.99
CA TYR A 70 21.99 1.47 7.96
C TYR A 70 22.04 0.18 8.80
N GLY A 71 21.19 -0.80 8.52
CA GLY A 71 21.17 -2.08 9.23
C GLY A 71 20.78 -1.96 10.71
N ILE A 72 19.94 -0.99 11.08
CA ILE A 72 19.49 -0.76 12.46
C ILE A 72 18.22 -1.57 12.74
N GLU A 73 18.30 -2.57 13.61
CA GLU A 73 17.09 -3.28 14.06
C GLU A 73 16.12 -2.29 14.73
N LEU A 74 14.87 -2.23 14.26
CA LEU A 74 13.84 -1.48 14.97
C LEU A 74 13.03 -2.42 15.85
N GLU A 75 12.64 -1.97 17.03
CA GLU A 75 11.69 -2.67 17.88
C GLU A 75 10.55 -1.73 18.25
N VAL A 76 9.32 -2.10 17.89
CA VAL A 76 8.11 -1.35 18.22
C VAL A 76 7.53 -1.90 19.51
N LEU A 77 7.41 -1.04 20.52
CA LEU A 77 7.03 -1.38 21.89
C LEU A 77 5.89 -0.49 22.38
N SER A 78 5.08 -1.01 23.31
CA SER A 78 4.08 -0.20 24.00
C SER A 78 4.71 0.67 25.09
N SER A 79 4.26 1.93 25.17
CA SER A 79 4.57 2.83 26.30
C SER A 79 3.83 2.45 27.57
N TYR A 80 2.76 1.66 27.48
CA TYR A 80 1.86 1.34 28.59
C TYR A 80 2.08 -0.05 29.18
N VAL A 81 2.54 -1.00 28.36
CA VAL A 81 2.66 -2.41 28.75
C VAL A 81 4.08 -2.91 28.51
N ARG A 82 4.67 -3.55 29.52
CA ARG A 82 6.02 -4.15 29.43
C ARG A 82 5.92 -5.58 28.89
N LYS A 83 5.78 -5.70 27.57
CA LYS A 83 5.80 -6.97 26.82
C LYS A 83 6.77 -6.86 25.65
N PRO A 84 7.30 -7.97 25.12
CA PRO A 84 8.06 -7.96 23.88
C PRO A 84 7.26 -7.28 22.76
N GLY A 85 7.92 -6.45 21.97
CA GLY A 85 7.34 -5.74 20.85
C GLY A 85 7.43 -6.52 19.54
N THR A 86 7.35 -5.81 18.42
CA THR A 86 7.62 -6.36 17.08
C THR A 86 8.99 -5.88 16.62
N LYS A 87 9.85 -6.80 16.21
CA LYS A 87 11.17 -6.52 15.63
C LYS A 87 11.09 -6.37 14.12
N VAL A 88 11.65 -5.27 13.62
CA VAL A 88 11.78 -5.01 12.18
C VAL A 88 13.23 -5.16 11.79
N LYS A 89 13.56 -6.12 10.92
CA LYS A 89 14.92 -6.51 10.56
C LYS A 89 15.01 -7.09 9.14
N GLU A 90 16.21 -7.36 8.63
CA GLU A 90 16.41 -7.85 7.27
C GLU A 90 15.87 -9.28 7.06
N VAL A 91 16.14 -10.18 8.01
CA VAL A 91 15.74 -11.59 7.91
C VAL A 91 14.93 -12.00 9.12
N VAL A 92 13.76 -12.59 8.87
CA VAL A 92 12.87 -13.16 9.90
C VAL A 92 12.85 -14.69 9.82
N LYS A 93 12.69 -15.33 10.98
CA LYS A 93 12.82 -16.81 11.07
C LYS A 93 11.63 -17.60 10.51
N LYS A 94 10.46 -16.94 10.28
CA LYS A 94 9.18 -17.62 9.95
C LYS A 94 8.58 -17.24 8.60
N VAL A 95 9.41 -16.85 7.61
CA VAL A 95 8.92 -16.46 6.28
C VAL A 95 8.14 -17.57 5.58
N GLU A 96 8.47 -18.84 5.86
CA GLU A 96 7.85 -20.00 5.18
C GLU A 96 6.52 -20.44 5.78
N GLU A 97 6.18 -20.05 7.03
CA GLU A 97 4.95 -20.50 7.70
C GLU A 97 3.72 -19.66 7.32
N ASN A 98 3.90 -18.37 7.01
CA ASN A 98 2.80 -17.48 6.70
C ASN A 98 2.88 -16.98 5.25
N LYS A 99 1.83 -17.23 4.47
CA LYS A 99 1.72 -16.71 3.10
C LYS A 99 1.68 -15.18 3.07
N ILE A 100 1.05 -14.57 4.08
CA ILE A 100 1.00 -13.11 4.28
C ILE A 100 1.26 -12.79 5.76
N ASN A 101 1.82 -11.60 6.02
CA ASN A 101 2.07 -11.09 7.36
C ASN A 101 1.12 -9.95 7.76
N GLY A 102 0.49 -9.30 6.80
CA GLY A 102 -0.40 -8.20 7.14
C GLY A 102 -1.40 -7.82 6.06
N ILE A 103 -2.46 -7.16 6.53
CA ILE A 103 -3.50 -6.55 5.71
C ILE A 103 -3.59 -5.09 6.10
N ALA A 104 -3.44 -4.21 5.12
CA ALA A 104 -3.56 -2.77 5.31
C ALA A 104 -4.62 -2.19 4.37
N LYS A 105 -5.22 -1.06 4.79
CA LYS A 105 -6.13 -0.29 3.95
C LYS A 105 -5.70 1.16 3.91
N ASP A 106 -5.86 1.77 2.74
CA ASP A 106 -5.69 3.19 2.54
C ASP A 106 -7.00 3.79 2.00
N THR A 107 -7.54 4.76 2.72
CA THR A 107 -8.75 5.49 2.34
C THR A 107 -8.44 6.91 1.84
N ASN A 108 -7.16 7.29 1.82
CA ASN A 108 -6.68 8.53 1.24
C ASN A 108 -6.20 8.33 -0.20
N VAL A 109 -7.05 7.76 -1.03
CA VAL A 109 -6.76 7.43 -2.42
C VAL A 109 -7.92 7.84 -3.33
N ALA A 110 -7.59 8.32 -4.53
CA ALA A 110 -8.53 8.52 -5.62
C ALA A 110 -8.03 7.80 -6.87
N ARG A 111 -8.94 7.29 -7.68
CA ARG A 111 -8.65 6.72 -9.00
C ARG A 111 -8.88 7.78 -10.06
N ILE A 112 -7.94 7.92 -10.97
CA ILE A 112 -8.05 8.74 -12.17
C ILE A 112 -7.97 7.82 -13.38
N ALA A 113 -8.88 7.98 -14.33
CA ALA A 113 -8.85 7.30 -15.60
C ALA A 113 -8.83 8.32 -16.74
N VAL A 114 -7.78 8.29 -17.54
CA VAL A 114 -7.64 9.05 -18.78
C VAL A 114 -8.11 8.16 -19.91
N VAL A 115 -9.24 8.50 -20.51
CA VAL A 115 -9.97 7.63 -21.45
C VAL A 115 -9.63 7.95 -22.90
N SER A 116 -9.49 6.91 -23.72
CA SER A 116 -9.23 7.01 -25.16
C SER A 116 -7.95 7.79 -25.49
N VAL A 117 -6.87 7.49 -24.79
CA VAL A 117 -5.54 8.05 -25.06
C VAL A 117 -5.00 7.42 -26.35
N PRO A 118 -4.43 8.19 -27.31
CA PRO A 118 -3.84 7.63 -28.53
C PRO A 118 -2.80 6.53 -28.23
N ASP A 119 -2.83 5.44 -28.99
CA ASP A 119 -1.84 4.36 -28.86
C ASP A 119 -0.57 4.71 -29.65
N GLU A 120 0.20 5.65 -29.11
CA GLU A 120 1.42 6.18 -29.68
C GLU A 120 2.57 6.19 -28.67
N PRO A 121 3.81 5.96 -29.11
CA PRO A 121 4.99 6.10 -28.23
C PRO A 121 5.06 7.48 -27.59
N GLY A 122 5.32 7.52 -26.28
CA GLY A 122 5.49 8.75 -25.51
C GLY A 122 4.23 9.37 -24.91
N VAL A 123 3.04 8.84 -25.19
CA VAL A 123 1.80 9.36 -24.61
C VAL A 123 1.75 9.18 -23.10
N ALA A 124 2.10 8.00 -22.59
CA ALA A 124 2.19 7.77 -21.14
C ALA A 124 3.17 8.75 -20.48
N PHE A 125 4.33 9.02 -21.12
CA PHE A 125 5.27 10.04 -20.64
C PHE A 125 4.60 11.42 -20.53
N ARG A 126 3.85 11.85 -21.54
CA ARG A 126 3.14 13.16 -21.53
C ARG A 126 2.17 13.23 -20.35
N VAL A 127 1.35 12.20 -20.13
CA VAL A 127 0.40 12.14 -19.01
C VAL A 127 1.12 12.24 -17.67
N PHE A 128 2.09 11.38 -17.40
CA PHE A 128 2.76 11.34 -16.10
C PHE A 128 3.74 12.48 -15.86
N ASN A 129 4.26 13.11 -16.92
CA ASN A 129 5.07 14.32 -16.80
C ASN A 129 4.26 15.51 -16.27
N GLU A 130 2.95 15.61 -16.59
CA GLU A 130 2.09 16.63 -15.99
C GLU A 130 1.89 16.39 -14.49
N MET A 131 1.74 15.11 -14.06
CA MET A 131 1.69 14.77 -12.64
C MET A 131 3.00 15.15 -11.93
N ALA A 132 4.14 14.82 -12.53
CA ALA A 132 5.46 15.15 -11.98
C ALA A 132 5.69 16.68 -11.86
N LYS A 133 5.32 17.48 -12.86
CA LYS A 133 5.39 18.95 -12.80
C LYS A 133 4.59 19.54 -11.65
N LYS A 134 3.45 18.93 -11.32
CA LYS A 134 2.60 19.32 -10.19
C LYS A 134 3.03 18.71 -8.87
N LYS A 135 4.08 17.87 -8.86
CA LYS A 135 4.57 17.12 -7.68
C LYS A 135 3.49 16.22 -7.09
N ILE A 136 2.66 15.63 -7.94
CA ILE A 136 1.63 14.67 -7.56
C ILE A 136 2.25 13.28 -7.62
N ASN A 137 2.17 12.55 -6.53
CA ASN A 137 2.64 11.17 -6.46
C ASN A 137 1.60 10.24 -7.08
N VAL A 138 2.07 9.32 -7.92
CA VAL A 138 1.24 8.28 -8.55
C VAL A 138 1.67 6.93 -8.01
N ASP A 139 0.71 6.08 -7.61
CA ASP A 139 1.04 4.77 -7.05
C ASP A 139 0.72 3.64 -8.04
N ILE A 140 -0.53 3.19 -8.15
CA ILE A 140 -0.91 2.13 -9.09
C ILE A 140 -1.09 2.73 -10.47
N ILE A 141 -0.53 2.08 -11.50
CA ILE A 141 -0.74 2.46 -12.90
C ILE A 141 -1.20 1.21 -13.66
N LEU A 142 -2.32 1.32 -14.37
CA LEU A 142 -2.84 0.32 -15.30
C LEU A 142 -3.10 0.97 -16.65
N GLN A 143 -2.65 0.29 -17.70
CA GLN A 143 -3.00 0.63 -19.07
C GLN A 143 -3.76 -0.54 -19.69
N SER A 144 -4.89 -0.27 -20.29
CA SER A 144 -5.72 -1.27 -20.99
C SER A 144 -5.94 -0.87 -22.43
N TYR A 145 -6.01 -1.85 -23.31
CA TYR A 145 -6.36 -1.61 -24.71
C TYR A 145 -7.81 -1.13 -24.82
N GLY A 146 -7.99 0.01 -25.45
CA GLY A 146 -9.28 0.55 -25.81
C GLY A 146 -9.72 0.11 -27.22
N LYS A 147 -10.71 0.80 -27.77
CA LYS A 147 -11.17 0.62 -29.15
C LYS A 147 -10.48 1.65 -30.06
N ASN A 148 -10.46 1.37 -31.38
CA ASN A 148 -9.99 2.33 -32.39
C ASN A 148 -8.56 2.86 -32.18
N ASN A 149 -7.61 1.97 -31.87
CA ASN A 149 -6.23 2.34 -31.67
C ASN A 149 -6.02 3.37 -30.55
N THR A 150 -6.78 3.22 -29.47
CA THR A 150 -6.62 4.01 -28.23
C THR A 150 -6.40 3.09 -27.04
N ASN A 151 -5.89 3.65 -25.96
CA ASN A 151 -5.71 2.99 -24.67
C ASN A 151 -6.44 3.78 -23.57
N ASP A 152 -6.79 3.12 -22.48
CA ASP A 152 -7.19 3.81 -21.25
C ASP A 152 -6.04 3.70 -20.24
N ILE A 153 -5.67 4.82 -19.63
CA ILE A 153 -4.64 4.87 -18.58
C ILE A 153 -5.34 5.19 -17.27
N SER A 154 -5.37 4.22 -16.35
CA SER A 154 -5.91 4.41 -15.01
C SER A 154 -4.79 4.40 -14.00
N PHE A 155 -4.83 5.33 -13.04
CA PHE A 155 -3.84 5.39 -11.96
C PHE A 155 -4.45 5.94 -10.68
N THR A 156 -3.72 5.79 -9.58
CA THR A 156 -4.15 6.29 -8.28
C THR A 156 -3.25 7.43 -7.80
N VAL A 157 -3.87 8.39 -7.13
CA VAL A 157 -3.22 9.52 -6.47
C VAL A 157 -3.75 9.66 -5.05
N PRO A 158 -3.06 10.38 -4.14
CA PRO A 158 -3.65 10.79 -2.88
C PRO A 158 -4.95 11.57 -3.10
N LEU A 159 -5.95 11.32 -2.26
CA LEU A 159 -7.27 11.96 -2.38
C LEU A 159 -7.17 13.49 -2.39
N ASP A 160 -6.25 14.05 -1.59
CA ASP A 160 -6.02 15.49 -1.51
C ASP A 160 -5.43 16.10 -2.80
N ASP A 161 -4.83 15.26 -3.65
CA ASP A 161 -4.24 15.68 -4.92
C ASP A 161 -5.19 15.46 -6.13
N ALA A 162 -6.34 14.83 -5.93
CA ALA A 162 -7.24 14.42 -7.01
C ALA A 162 -7.69 15.56 -7.90
N ASP A 163 -8.14 16.68 -7.31
CA ASP A 163 -8.61 17.86 -8.06
C ASP A 163 -7.47 18.51 -8.84
N ARG A 164 -6.28 18.62 -8.25
CA ARG A 164 -5.09 19.15 -8.89
C ARG A 164 -4.62 18.30 -10.07
N ALA A 165 -4.79 16.99 -9.95
CA ALA A 165 -4.45 16.05 -11.01
C ALA A 165 -5.43 16.18 -12.19
N GLU A 166 -6.74 16.26 -11.89
CA GLU A 166 -7.77 16.47 -12.89
C GLU A 166 -7.55 17.79 -13.66
N GLU A 167 -7.36 18.89 -12.96
CA GLU A 167 -7.06 20.21 -13.57
C GLU A 167 -5.82 20.16 -14.47
N ALA A 168 -4.75 19.48 -14.03
CA ALA A 168 -3.52 19.35 -14.82
C ALA A 168 -3.73 18.55 -16.10
N LEU A 169 -4.54 17.48 -16.05
CA LEU A 169 -4.87 16.68 -17.21
C LEU A 169 -5.78 17.43 -18.19
N GLU A 170 -6.83 18.06 -17.70
CA GLU A 170 -7.75 18.85 -18.56
C GLU A 170 -7.00 19.98 -19.29
N ALA A 171 -6.03 20.62 -18.63
CA ALA A 171 -5.22 21.66 -19.26
C ALA A 171 -4.34 21.15 -20.42
N CYS A 172 -3.96 19.87 -20.42
CA CYS A 172 -3.15 19.26 -21.49
C CYS A 172 -3.94 18.36 -22.44
N LYS A 173 -5.25 18.26 -22.28
CA LYS A 173 -6.15 17.42 -23.07
C LYS A 173 -5.92 17.55 -24.58
N ALA A 174 -5.94 18.78 -25.10
CA ALA A 174 -5.76 19.04 -26.52
C ALA A 174 -4.38 18.63 -27.05
N SER A 175 -3.34 18.69 -26.22
CA SER A 175 -1.96 18.34 -26.60
C SER A 175 -1.69 16.84 -26.54
N ILE A 176 -2.39 16.12 -25.68
CA ILE A 176 -2.26 14.65 -25.54
C ILE A 176 -3.23 13.94 -26.48
N GLY A 177 -4.48 14.45 -26.61
CA GLY A 177 -5.49 13.92 -27.54
C GLY A 177 -6.40 12.85 -26.94
N PHE A 178 -6.59 12.81 -25.62
CA PHE A 178 -7.54 11.89 -24.97
C PHE A 178 -8.99 12.47 -24.99
N ASP A 179 -9.97 11.61 -24.74
CA ASP A 179 -11.39 11.99 -24.78
C ASP A 179 -11.81 12.74 -23.50
N HIS A 180 -11.67 12.10 -22.34
CA HIS A 180 -12.03 12.72 -21.05
C HIS A 180 -11.25 12.09 -19.88
N VAL A 181 -11.30 12.77 -18.74
CA VAL A 181 -10.80 12.27 -17.45
C VAL A 181 -11.99 11.88 -16.58
N ASN A 182 -11.88 10.72 -15.93
CA ASN A 182 -12.83 10.29 -14.92
C ASN A 182 -12.12 10.16 -13.57
N VAL A 183 -12.63 10.87 -12.56
CA VAL A 183 -12.07 10.88 -11.20
C VAL A 183 -13.05 10.21 -10.23
N ASP A 184 -12.61 9.14 -9.58
CA ASP A 184 -13.40 8.44 -8.55
C ASP A 184 -12.71 8.61 -7.18
N LYS A 185 -13.35 9.38 -6.30
CA LYS A 185 -12.93 9.66 -4.92
C LYS A 185 -13.59 8.73 -3.89
N SER A 186 -14.48 7.84 -4.35
CA SER A 186 -15.25 6.92 -3.52
C SER A 186 -14.61 5.53 -3.38
N VAL A 187 -13.30 5.44 -3.60
CA VAL A 187 -12.52 4.21 -3.54
C VAL A 187 -11.65 4.12 -2.30
N ALA A 188 -11.29 2.90 -1.93
CA ALA A 188 -10.23 2.58 -0.98
C ALA A 188 -9.33 1.49 -1.56
N LYS A 189 -8.06 1.55 -1.20
CA LYS A 189 -7.07 0.52 -1.52
C LYS A 189 -6.96 -0.44 -0.32
N VAL A 190 -7.17 -1.73 -0.55
CA VAL A 190 -6.92 -2.79 0.43
C VAL A 190 -5.81 -3.69 -0.11
N SER A 191 -4.86 -4.00 0.73
CA SER A 191 -3.66 -4.74 0.33
C SER A 191 -3.33 -5.82 1.33
N ILE A 192 -2.89 -6.97 0.82
CA ILE A 192 -2.20 -8.01 1.58
C ILE A 192 -0.70 -7.87 1.34
N VAL A 193 0.09 -8.09 2.39
CA VAL A 193 1.56 -7.98 2.35
C VAL A 193 2.18 -9.22 2.98
N GLY A 194 3.19 -9.79 2.35
CA GLY A 194 3.96 -10.90 2.90
C GLY A 194 4.97 -11.46 1.92
N ALA A 195 6.21 -11.65 2.36
CA ALA A 195 7.27 -12.25 1.56
C ALA A 195 6.98 -13.72 1.17
N GLY A 196 6.15 -14.43 1.95
CA GLY A 196 5.72 -15.80 1.63
C GLY A 196 4.92 -15.93 0.32
N MET A 197 4.41 -14.83 -0.22
CA MET A 197 3.72 -14.83 -1.52
C MET A 197 4.64 -15.19 -2.70
N MET A 198 5.93 -14.91 -2.59
CA MET A 198 6.92 -15.23 -3.64
C MET A 198 7.01 -16.74 -3.93
N SER A 199 6.82 -17.56 -2.90
CA SER A 199 6.89 -19.02 -2.99
C SER A 199 5.54 -19.74 -3.00
N ALA A 200 4.45 -19.01 -2.68
CA ALA A 200 3.11 -19.59 -2.52
C ALA A 200 2.19 -19.20 -3.69
N SER A 201 1.78 -20.17 -4.48
CA SER A 201 0.74 -19.98 -5.50
C SER A 201 -0.65 -19.79 -4.89
N GLY A 202 -1.52 -19.05 -5.57
CA GLY A 202 -2.93 -18.92 -5.21
C GLY A 202 -3.26 -17.88 -4.12
N VAL A 203 -2.28 -17.12 -3.62
CA VAL A 203 -2.52 -16.11 -2.57
C VAL A 203 -3.50 -15.02 -3.05
N ALA A 204 -3.32 -14.52 -4.27
CA ALA A 204 -4.26 -13.56 -4.86
C ALA A 204 -5.67 -14.16 -5.02
N ALA A 205 -5.77 -15.42 -5.44
CA ALA A 205 -7.06 -16.10 -5.58
C ALA A 205 -7.81 -16.21 -4.23
N LEU A 206 -7.11 -16.53 -3.14
CA LEU A 206 -7.70 -16.54 -1.79
C LEU A 206 -8.21 -15.16 -1.36
N MET A 207 -7.46 -14.09 -1.68
CA MET A 207 -7.92 -12.72 -1.42
C MET A 207 -9.19 -12.39 -2.22
N PHE A 208 -9.21 -12.75 -3.50
CA PHE A 208 -10.37 -12.48 -4.38
C PHE A 208 -11.59 -13.32 -3.97
N GLU A 209 -11.38 -14.57 -3.54
CA GLU A 209 -12.44 -15.42 -2.99
C GLU A 209 -13.06 -14.78 -1.73
N ALA A 210 -12.23 -14.31 -0.78
CA ALA A 210 -12.72 -13.63 0.42
C ALA A 210 -13.57 -12.38 0.09
N LEU A 211 -13.15 -11.60 -0.91
CA LEU A 211 -13.90 -10.43 -1.37
C LEU A 211 -15.21 -10.83 -2.08
N SER A 212 -15.17 -11.88 -2.91
CA SER A 212 -16.34 -12.43 -3.59
C SER A 212 -17.39 -12.94 -2.59
N ASP A 213 -16.96 -13.70 -1.58
CA ASP A 213 -17.84 -14.21 -0.52
C ASP A 213 -18.50 -13.06 0.26
N ALA A 214 -17.76 -11.97 0.47
CA ALA A 214 -18.25 -10.75 1.10
C ALA A 214 -19.07 -9.85 0.14
N LYS A 215 -19.25 -10.24 -1.14
CA LYS A 215 -19.95 -9.48 -2.20
C LYS A 215 -19.35 -8.10 -2.44
N ILE A 216 -18.04 -8.00 -2.37
CA ILE A 216 -17.27 -6.77 -2.61
C ILE A 216 -16.71 -6.84 -4.04
N ASN A 217 -17.08 -5.87 -4.87
CA ASN A 217 -16.57 -5.79 -6.24
C ASN A 217 -15.18 -5.16 -6.28
N ILE A 218 -14.29 -5.73 -7.09
CA ILE A 218 -12.94 -5.24 -7.32
C ILE A 218 -12.95 -4.34 -8.55
N GLN A 219 -12.47 -3.12 -8.42
CA GLN A 219 -12.40 -2.14 -9.51
C GLN A 219 -11.02 -2.12 -10.20
N MET A 220 -9.96 -2.43 -9.46
CA MET A 220 -8.58 -2.38 -9.94
C MET A 220 -7.73 -3.36 -9.15
N ILE A 221 -6.76 -3.99 -9.79
CA ILE A 221 -5.82 -4.93 -9.16
C ILE A 221 -4.41 -4.50 -9.49
N SER A 222 -3.52 -4.56 -8.51
CA SER A 222 -2.08 -4.41 -8.70
C SER A 222 -1.33 -5.41 -7.84
N THR A 223 -0.26 -5.98 -8.38
CA THR A 223 0.55 -6.98 -7.69
C THR A 223 2.03 -6.64 -7.76
N SER A 224 2.76 -7.02 -6.71
CA SER A 224 4.21 -7.10 -6.69
C SER A 224 4.65 -8.44 -6.09
N GLU A 225 5.94 -8.65 -5.89
CA GLU A 225 6.46 -9.89 -5.30
C GLU A 225 5.93 -10.16 -3.89
N ILE A 226 5.72 -9.11 -3.09
CA ILE A 226 5.32 -9.21 -1.67
C ILE A 226 3.99 -8.53 -1.36
N LYS A 227 3.23 -8.12 -2.38
CA LYS A 227 1.99 -7.36 -2.19
C LYS A 227 0.96 -7.65 -3.27
N VAL A 228 -0.30 -7.81 -2.87
CA VAL A 228 -1.47 -7.72 -3.76
C VAL A 228 -2.38 -6.61 -3.24
N SER A 229 -2.72 -5.66 -4.11
CA SER A 229 -3.58 -4.53 -3.81
C SER A 229 -4.81 -4.54 -4.70
N VAL A 230 -5.95 -4.19 -4.13
CA VAL A 230 -7.20 -3.99 -4.85
C VAL A 230 -7.80 -2.63 -4.52
N LEU A 231 -8.44 -2.00 -5.51
CA LEU A 231 -9.36 -0.89 -5.28
C LEU A 231 -10.78 -1.43 -5.20
N ILE A 232 -11.48 -0.97 -4.18
CA ILE A 232 -12.86 -1.35 -3.87
C ILE A 232 -13.65 -0.11 -3.45
N PRO A 233 -15.00 -0.15 -3.36
CA PRO A 233 -15.78 0.94 -2.78
C PRO A 233 -15.32 1.26 -1.36
N LYS A 234 -15.15 2.56 -1.05
CA LYS A 234 -14.58 3.05 0.21
C LYS A 234 -15.37 2.61 1.44
N GLU A 235 -16.68 2.59 1.34
CA GLU A 235 -17.57 2.17 2.43
C GLU A 235 -17.44 0.69 2.78
N GLN A 236 -16.91 -0.13 1.89
CA GLN A 236 -16.72 -1.57 2.09
C GLN A 236 -15.32 -1.93 2.60
N ALA A 237 -14.44 -0.94 2.80
CA ALA A 237 -13.04 -1.20 3.14
C ALA A 237 -12.84 -1.96 4.46
N ASP A 238 -13.61 -1.63 5.52
CA ASP A 238 -13.52 -2.32 6.80
C ASP A 238 -14.05 -3.76 6.71
N LEU A 239 -15.10 -3.99 5.93
CA LEU A 239 -15.64 -5.33 5.67
C LEU A 239 -14.61 -6.17 4.89
N ALA A 240 -13.98 -5.59 3.88
CA ALA A 240 -12.94 -6.26 3.10
C ALA A 240 -11.77 -6.73 3.97
N VAL A 241 -11.24 -5.84 4.83
CA VAL A 241 -10.14 -6.20 5.75
C VAL A 241 -10.53 -7.38 6.65
N LYS A 242 -11.75 -7.38 7.21
CA LYS A 242 -12.25 -8.47 8.06
C LYS A 242 -12.38 -9.79 7.28
N ALA A 243 -12.99 -9.75 6.09
CA ALA A 243 -13.19 -10.93 5.25
C ALA A 243 -11.84 -11.56 4.84
N ILE A 244 -10.89 -10.74 4.39
CA ILE A 244 -9.55 -11.19 4.03
C ILE A 244 -8.83 -11.74 5.27
N HIS A 245 -8.90 -11.05 6.42
CA HIS A 245 -8.26 -11.51 7.65
C HIS A 245 -8.77 -12.90 8.09
N SER A 246 -10.10 -13.09 8.10
CA SER A 246 -10.70 -14.38 8.43
C SER A 246 -10.27 -15.49 7.48
N LYS A 247 -10.08 -15.19 6.19
CA LYS A 247 -9.65 -16.18 5.19
C LYS A 247 -8.20 -16.61 5.33
N PHE A 248 -7.31 -15.73 5.81
CA PHE A 248 -5.88 -16.01 5.91
C PHE A 248 -5.41 -16.41 7.31
N PHE A 249 -6.11 -15.95 8.36
CA PHE A 249 -5.66 -16.12 9.76
C PHE A 249 -6.70 -16.78 10.67
N GLY A 250 -7.91 -17.08 10.13
CA GLY A 250 -9.02 -17.73 10.83
C GLY A 250 -8.93 -19.24 10.90
#